data_123bd424da38c74baaa88c796a8ea21d
#
_entry.id   123bd424da38c74baaa88c796a8ea21d
#
_cell.length_a   1.000
_cell.length_b   1.000
_cell.length_c   1.000
_cell.angle_alpha   90.00
_cell.angle_beta   90.00
_cell.angle_gamma   90.00
#
_symmetry.space_group_name_H-M   'P 1'
#
loop_
_entity.id
_entity.type
_entity.pdbx_description
1 polymer ?
#
loop_
_entity_poly.entity_id
_entity_poly.type
_entity_poly.pdbx_seq_one_letter_code
_entity_poly.pdbx_strand_id
1 'polypeptide(L)'
;MNSLDIGIWVTGGLLVLVILGMRVAFAAGIAGLVGLVWIFWNKFGYAPDQFGKAVTIAVKTAGQVPHSKIASQELSLIPTFILIGYLAYYAGLTQALFDAAKKWVGWLPGGMAVSTVFATAGFSAVSGASVATSAVFARIAIPEMLKLGYDKRFAAGVVAAGGTLASLIPPSAILVIYAIIVEQDVGKLLLAGFIPGAFSAVIYGGLIVTMALVLPNFGPAVRGFTWKERLKSLPPAFPIFFVVFIIIFFIYNPFGGDPWGTPTEGGALGAAVVFIMALVRGMRWSQLKDALLETAKLATMIFTIIWGVLVFVRFLGFADLPGAFSDFLQGLEQSPMITLVMILLAYAVLGMFMDAIGMLLLTLPVVYPAVMALNGGEFVSAADSAFGMSGPMCAIWFGILVVKMAEFCLITPPIGLNCFVVAGVRPEVSVQDVFRGVMPFFVADALTIAGLVAFPQIVLWLPSLA
;
A
#
# COMPACT_ATOMS: atom_id res chain seq x y z
N MET A 1 29.05 -15.48 20.55
CA MET A 1 28.26 -14.34 20.04
C MET A 1 26.92 -14.33 20.75
N ASN A 2 26.43 -13.14 21.09
CA ASN A 2 25.10 -13.02 21.66
C ASN A 2 24.04 -13.18 20.56
N SER A 3 22.80 -13.58 20.90
CA SER A 3 21.71 -13.72 19.90
C SER A 3 21.45 -12.42 19.14
N LEU A 4 21.59 -11.28 19.80
CA LEU A 4 21.45 -9.95 19.20
C LEU A 4 22.54 -9.68 18.14
N ASP A 5 23.80 -10.06 18.40
CA ASP A 5 24.90 -9.91 17.43
C ASP A 5 24.59 -10.68 16.15
N ILE A 6 24.12 -11.93 16.29
CA ILE A 6 23.70 -12.76 15.14
C ILE A 6 22.54 -12.06 14.41
N GLY A 7 21.59 -11.48 15.16
CA GLY A 7 20.49 -10.71 14.61
C GLY A 7 20.95 -9.56 13.73
N ILE A 8 21.89 -8.75 14.22
CA ILE A 8 22.45 -7.59 13.49
C ILE A 8 23.19 -8.04 12.23
N TRP A 9 24.06 -9.06 12.33
CA TRP A 9 24.83 -9.56 11.17
C TRP A 9 23.94 -10.14 10.08
N VAL A 10 22.92 -10.93 10.44
CA VAL A 10 22.01 -11.54 9.47
C VAL A 10 21.11 -10.48 8.84
N THR A 11 20.64 -9.50 9.60
CA THR A 11 19.85 -8.37 9.07
C THR A 11 20.68 -7.51 8.14
N GLY A 12 21.94 -7.22 8.49
CA GLY A 12 22.90 -6.56 7.61
C GLY A 12 23.14 -7.35 6.31
N GLY A 13 23.30 -8.67 6.41
CA GLY A 13 23.41 -9.57 5.26
C GLY A 13 22.19 -9.56 4.36
N LEU A 14 20.97 -9.52 4.93
CA LEU A 14 19.74 -9.36 4.17
C LEU A 14 19.72 -8.06 3.37
N LEU A 15 20.09 -6.93 3.99
CA LEU A 15 20.15 -5.65 3.29
C LEU A 15 21.15 -5.66 2.15
N VAL A 16 22.32 -6.29 2.34
CA VAL A 16 23.33 -6.47 1.27
C VAL A 16 22.75 -7.29 0.13
N LEU A 17 22.05 -8.41 0.40
CA LEU A 17 21.43 -9.23 -0.65
C LEU A 17 20.38 -8.44 -1.45
N VAL A 18 19.58 -7.61 -0.79
CA VAL A 18 18.58 -6.76 -1.45
C VAL A 18 19.26 -5.69 -2.31
N ILE A 19 20.31 -5.01 -1.80
CA ILE A 19 21.08 -4.01 -2.54
C ILE A 19 21.76 -4.62 -3.76
N LEU A 20 22.21 -5.89 -3.68
CA LEU A 20 22.76 -6.64 -4.81
C LEU A 20 21.67 -7.08 -5.83
N GLY A 21 20.39 -6.71 -5.61
CA GLY A 21 19.30 -6.95 -6.55
C GLY A 21 18.54 -8.26 -6.32
N MET A 22 18.79 -8.98 -5.22
CA MET A 22 17.98 -10.14 -4.89
C MET A 22 16.58 -9.71 -4.49
N ARG A 23 15.53 -10.38 -4.99
CA ARG A 23 14.15 -10.10 -4.59
C ARG A 23 13.97 -10.32 -3.09
N VAL A 24 13.30 -9.37 -2.42
CA VAL A 24 13.10 -9.37 -0.95
C VAL A 24 12.57 -10.70 -0.42
N ALA A 25 11.63 -11.35 -1.14
CA ALA A 25 11.08 -12.64 -0.78
C ALA A 25 12.16 -13.72 -0.55
N PHE A 26 13.10 -13.84 -1.48
CA PHE A 26 14.17 -14.84 -1.42
C PHE A 26 15.28 -14.41 -0.46
N ALA A 27 15.65 -13.13 -0.46
CA ALA A 27 16.65 -12.59 0.47
C ALA A 27 16.21 -12.83 1.93
N ALA A 28 14.95 -12.51 2.26
CA ALA A 28 14.41 -12.70 3.60
C ALA A 28 14.28 -14.20 3.99
N GLY A 29 13.80 -15.04 3.07
CA GLY A 29 13.70 -16.48 3.31
C GLY A 29 15.06 -17.12 3.58
N ILE A 30 16.08 -16.79 2.78
CA ILE A 30 17.44 -17.29 2.95
C ILE A 30 18.07 -16.74 4.24
N ALA A 31 18.04 -15.41 4.45
CA ALA A 31 18.59 -14.79 5.64
C ALA A 31 17.92 -15.32 6.91
N GLY A 32 16.59 -15.45 6.91
CA GLY A 32 15.84 -16.00 8.03
C GLY A 32 16.21 -17.45 8.35
N LEU A 33 16.32 -18.30 7.32
CA LEU A 33 16.72 -19.70 7.51
C LEU A 33 18.17 -19.82 8.02
N VAL A 34 19.11 -19.10 7.41
CA VAL A 34 20.51 -19.06 7.85
C VAL A 34 20.61 -18.53 9.28
N GLY A 35 19.86 -17.47 9.58
CA GLY A 35 19.82 -16.89 10.92
C GLY A 35 19.26 -17.87 11.97
N LEU A 36 18.18 -18.59 11.66
CA LEU A 36 17.62 -19.62 12.54
C LEU A 36 18.63 -20.75 12.79
N VAL A 37 19.30 -21.22 11.74
CA VAL A 37 20.34 -22.26 11.90
C VAL A 37 21.46 -21.74 12.81
N TRP A 38 21.92 -20.51 12.59
CA TRP A 38 23.01 -19.92 13.36
C TRP A 38 22.63 -19.73 14.83
N ILE A 39 21.42 -19.24 15.12
CA ILE A 39 20.93 -19.07 16.51
C ILE A 39 20.80 -20.43 17.21
N PHE A 40 20.22 -21.44 16.58
CA PHE A 40 20.10 -22.75 17.22
C PHE A 40 21.44 -23.44 17.40
N TRP A 41 22.38 -23.29 16.45
CA TRP A 41 23.72 -23.80 16.62
C TRP A 41 24.49 -23.08 17.74
N ASN A 42 24.33 -21.77 17.88
CA ASN A 42 24.85 -21.00 19.01
C ASN A 42 24.32 -21.51 20.36
N LYS A 43 23.01 -21.80 20.44
CA LYS A 43 22.37 -22.38 21.63
C LYS A 43 22.95 -23.75 22.03
N PHE A 44 23.51 -24.48 21.08
CA PHE A 44 24.22 -25.74 21.32
C PHE A 44 25.72 -25.54 21.51
N GLY A 45 26.21 -24.32 21.80
CA GLY A 45 27.61 -24.01 22.05
C GLY A 45 28.51 -24.22 20.84
N TYR A 46 27.97 -24.14 19.62
CA TYR A 46 28.67 -24.40 18.36
C TYR A 46 29.27 -25.82 18.25
N ALA A 47 28.72 -26.79 18.96
CA ALA A 47 29.18 -28.17 18.90
C ALA A 47 28.96 -28.75 17.48
N PRO A 48 30.02 -29.25 16.80
CA PRO A 48 29.91 -29.71 15.41
C PRO A 48 28.95 -30.90 15.22
N ASP A 49 28.85 -31.78 16.22
CA ASP A 49 27.93 -32.92 16.23
C ASP A 49 26.46 -32.51 16.36
N GLN A 50 26.17 -31.29 16.89
CA GLN A 50 24.82 -30.74 17.03
C GLN A 50 24.39 -29.89 15.84
N PHE A 51 25.24 -29.63 14.84
CA PHE A 51 24.90 -28.82 13.67
C PHE A 51 23.69 -29.37 12.92
N GLY A 52 23.66 -30.68 12.66
CA GLY A 52 22.51 -31.34 12.00
C GLY A 52 21.19 -31.18 12.76
N LYS A 53 21.25 -31.18 14.10
CA LYS A 53 20.09 -30.93 14.95
C LYS A 53 19.64 -29.46 14.84
N ALA A 54 20.56 -28.50 14.82
CA ALA A 54 20.25 -27.09 14.62
C ALA A 54 19.56 -26.84 13.29
N VAL A 55 20.05 -27.46 12.21
CA VAL A 55 19.41 -27.39 10.87
C VAL A 55 18.01 -27.99 10.90
N THR A 56 17.83 -29.15 11.52
CA THR A 56 16.51 -29.80 11.61
C THR A 56 15.49 -28.93 12.34
N ILE A 57 15.88 -28.30 13.44
CA ILE A 57 15.00 -27.39 14.20
C ILE A 57 14.70 -26.14 13.40
N ALA A 58 15.70 -25.55 12.74
CA ALA A 58 15.54 -24.35 11.90
C ALA A 58 14.55 -24.60 10.74
N VAL A 59 14.71 -25.72 10.02
CA VAL A 59 13.84 -26.10 8.91
C VAL A 59 12.41 -26.37 9.39
N LYS A 60 12.22 -27.07 10.51
CA LYS A 60 10.89 -27.26 11.12
C LYS A 60 10.25 -25.91 11.46
N THR A 61 10.99 -25.03 12.12
CA THR A 61 10.49 -23.69 12.51
C THR A 61 10.14 -22.87 11.28
N ALA A 62 11.01 -22.86 10.26
CA ALA A 62 10.77 -22.14 9.01
C ALA A 62 9.57 -22.68 8.22
N GLY A 63 9.29 -23.98 8.28
CA GLY A 63 8.16 -24.59 7.57
C GLY A 63 6.79 -24.38 8.26
N GLN A 64 6.76 -24.35 9.58
CA GLN A 64 5.51 -24.25 10.33
C GLN A 64 4.88 -22.85 10.27
N VAL A 65 5.67 -21.79 10.39
CA VAL A 65 5.15 -20.42 10.52
C VAL A 65 4.47 -19.92 9.25
N PRO A 66 5.07 -20.05 8.06
CA PRO A 66 4.39 -19.64 6.84
C PRO A 66 3.10 -20.40 6.59
N HIS A 67 3.08 -21.71 6.87
CA HIS A 67 1.89 -22.55 6.66
C HIS A 67 0.70 -22.05 7.51
N SER A 68 0.91 -21.81 8.79
CA SER A 68 -0.16 -21.36 9.69
C SER A 68 -0.72 -19.97 9.35
N LYS A 69 0.14 -19.04 8.95
CA LYS A 69 -0.28 -17.65 8.63
C LYS A 69 -0.85 -17.54 7.22
N ILE A 70 -0.30 -18.23 6.20
CA ILE A 70 -0.82 -18.18 4.82
C ILE A 70 -2.19 -18.88 4.69
N ALA A 71 -2.47 -19.86 5.54
CA ALA A 71 -3.77 -20.51 5.60
C ALA A 71 -4.85 -19.67 6.33
N SER A 72 -4.52 -18.45 6.79
CA SER A 72 -5.50 -17.58 7.43
C SER A 72 -6.56 -17.09 6.43
N GLN A 73 -7.81 -17.01 6.90
CA GLN A 73 -8.93 -16.60 6.07
C GLN A 73 -8.79 -15.15 5.58
N GLU A 74 -8.17 -14.28 6.37
CA GLU A 74 -7.97 -12.87 6.05
C GLU A 74 -7.09 -12.67 4.82
N LEU A 75 -6.12 -13.54 4.58
CA LEU A 75 -5.25 -13.45 3.40
C LEU A 75 -5.97 -13.72 2.09
N SER A 76 -7.15 -14.37 2.11
CA SER A 76 -7.98 -14.55 0.92
C SER A 76 -8.59 -13.24 0.39
N LEU A 77 -8.59 -12.17 1.19
CA LEU A 77 -8.94 -10.82 0.76
C LEU A 77 -8.04 -10.30 -0.37
N ILE A 78 -6.75 -10.61 -0.32
CA ILE A 78 -5.76 -10.08 -1.28
C ILE A 78 -6.11 -10.50 -2.72
N PRO A 79 -6.22 -11.80 -3.06
CA PRO A 79 -6.58 -12.20 -4.42
C PRO A 79 -7.98 -11.73 -4.82
N THR A 80 -8.92 -11.63 -3.88
CA THR A 80 -10.28 -11.17 -4.15
C THR A 80 -10.30 -9.70 -4.58
N PHE A 81 -9.62 -8.81 -3.84
CA PHE A 81 -9.54 -7.39 -4.19
C PHE A 81 -8.78 -7.16 -5.51
N ILE A 82 -7.70 -7.89 -5.74
CA ILE A 82 -6.98 -7.84 -7.02
C ILE A 82 -7.90 -8.24 -8.18
N LEU A 83 -8.70 -9.30 -7.99
CA LEU A 83 -9.66 -9.78 -8.99
C LEU A 83 -10.72 -8.73 -9.31
N ILE A 84 -11.29 -8.07 -8.29
CA ILE A 84 -12.24 -6.97 -8.47
C ILE A 84 -11.65 -5.90 -9.41
N GLY A 85 -10.41 -5.48 -9.15
CA GLY A 85 -9.71 -4.48 -9.96
C GLY A 85 -9.56 -4.87 -11.43
N TYR A 86 -9.09 -6.08 -11.71
CA TYR A 86 -8.93 -6.54 -13.08
C TYR A 86 -10.26 -6.78 -13.80
N LEU A 87 -11.28 -7.34 -13.12
CA LEU A 87 -12.61 -7.46 -13.69
C LEU A 87 -13.21 -6.09 -14.04
N ALA A 88 -13.09 -5.10 -13.15
CA ALA A 88 -13.54 -3.74 -13.39
C ALA A 88 -12.82 -3.09 -14.59
N TYR A 89 -11.52 -3.33 -14.74
CA TYR A 89 -10.74 -2.85 -15.88
C TYR A 89 -11.23 -3.44 -17.18
N TYR A 90 -11.31 -4.77 -17.29
CA TYR A 90 -11.75 -5.45 -18.53
C TYR A 90 -13.22 -5.22 -18.84
N ALA A 91 -14.06 -4.90 -17.84
CA ALA A 91 -15.45 -4.47 -18.03
C ALA A 91 -15.59 -3.02 -18.53
N GLY A 92 -14.47 -2.28 -18.70
CA GLY A 92 -14.49 -0.89 -19.17
C GLY A 92 -14.99 0.13 -18.13
N LEU A 93 -15.08 -0.27 -16.86
CA LEU A 93 -15.51 0.63 -15.77
C LEU A 93 -14.49 1.75 -15.53
N THR A 94 -13.21 1.46 -15.69
CA THR A 94 -12.12 2.42 -15.54
C THR A 94 -12.21 3.57 -16.53
N GLN A 95 -12.51 3.26 -17.80
CA GLN A 95 -12.68 4.28 -18.85
C GLN A 95 -13.87 5.18 -18.54
N ALA A 96 -14.99 4.60 -18.11
CA ALA A 96 -16.19 5.35 -17.74
C ALA A 96 -15.92 6.32 -16.57
N LEU A 97 -15.14 5.89 -15.58
CA LEU A 97 -14.74 6.73 -14.45
C LEU A 97 -13.82 7.89 -14.89
N PHE A 98 -12.84 7.60 -15.75
CA PHE A 98 -11.95 8.62 -16.29
C PHE A 98 -12.71 9.68 -17.11
N ASP A 99 -13.64 9.24 -17.95
CA ASP A 99 -14.49 10.13 -18.77
C ASP A 99 -15.41 10.99 -17.88
N ALA A 100 -15.93 10.44 -16.78
CA ALA A 100 -16.68 11.20 -15.79
C ALA A 100 -15.80 12.25 -15.12
N ALA A 101 -14.64 11.86 -14.56
CA ALA A 101 -13.71 12.77 -13.94
C ALA A 101 -13.28 13.92 -14.87
N LYS A 102 -12.98 13.61 -16.16
CA LYS A 102 -12.66 14.60 -17.18
C LYS A 102 -13.76 15.66 -17.36
N LYS A 103 -15.02 15.26 -17.35
CA LYS A 103 -16.15 16.18 -17.52
C LYS A 103 -16.43 17.01 -16.27
N TRP A 104 -16.16 16.46 -15.06
CA TRP A 104 -16.48 17.12 -13.81
C TRP A 104 -15.38 18.06 -13.32
N VAL A 105 -14.11 17.67 -13.40
CA VAL A 105 -12.98 18.48 -12.90
C VAL A 105 -12.02 18.96 -14.00
N GLY A 106 -12.21 18.56 -15.26
CA GLY A 106 -11.36 18.95 -16.38
C GLY A 106 -11.28 20.46 -16.68
N TRP A 107 -12.24 21.25 -16.20
CA TRP A 107 -12.28 22.71 -16.36
C TRP A 107 -11.22 23.44 -15.49
N LEU A 108 -10.61 22.76 -14.51
CA LEU A 108 -9.54 23.30 -13.69
C LEU A 108 -8.24 23.49 -14.52
N PRO A 109 -7.35 24.42 -14.14
CA PRO A 109 -6.00 24.46 -14.69
C PRO A 109 -5.32 23.10 -14.49
N GLY A 110 -4.66 22.56 -15.54
CA GLY A 110 -4.16 21.20 -15.50
C GLY A 110 -5.25 20.11 -15.49
N GLY A 111 -6.44 20.45 -15.97
CA GLY A 111 -7.67 19.67 -15.74
C GLY A 111 -7.60 18.21 -16.13
N MET A 112 -6.84 17.83 -17.17
CA MET A 112 -6.69 16.42 -17.53
C MET A 112 -5.84 15.66 -16.50
N ALA A 113 -4.79 16.28 -15.96
CA ALA A 113 -3.96 15.70 -14.91
C ALA A 113 -4.75 15.58 -13.58
N VAL A 114 -5.52 16.62 -13.22
CA VAL A 114 -6.44 16.57 -12.07
C VAL A 114 -7.46 15.46 -12.24
N SER A 115 -8.08 15.34 -13.43
CA SER A 115 -9.02 14.27 -13.75
C SER A 115 -8.40 12.88 -13.61
N THR A 116 -7.12 12.76 -14.00
CA THR A 116 -6.38 11.50 -13.83
C THR A 116 -6.24 11.14 -12.36
N VAL A 117 -5.84 12.08 -11.49
CA VAL A 117 -5.71 11.84 -10.05
C VAL A 117 -7.04 11.41 -9.43
N PHE A 118 -8.15 12.12 -9.71
CA PHE A 118 -9.45 11.74 -9.16
C PHE A 118 -10.00 10.43 -9.75
N ALA A 119 -9.70 10.14 -11.02
CA ALA A 119 -10.08 8.87 -11.62
C ALA A 119 -9.23 7.71 -11.06
N THR A 120 -7.92 7.91 -10.84
CA THR A 120 -7.09 6.91 -10.15
C THR A 120 -7.57 6.69 -8.72
N ALA A 121 -7.89 7.74 -7.97
CA ALA A 121 -8.44 7.63 -6.62
C ALA A 121 -9.75 6.83 -6.60
N GLY A 122 -10.70 7.15 -7.50
CA GLY A 122 -11.95 6.40 -7.61
C GLY A 122 -11.78 4.96 -8.05
N PHE A 123 -10.84 4.67 -8.96
CA PHE A 123 -10.52 3.30 -9.36
C PHE A 123 -9.76 2.53 -8.27
N SER A 124 -8.96 3.22 -7.49
CA SER A 124 -8.26 2.68 -6.32
C SER A 124 -9.22 2.03 -5.33
N ALA A 125 -10.40 2.65 -5.15
CA ALA A 125 -11.47 2.11 -4.31
C ALA A 125 -12.07 0.77 -4.80
N VAL A 126 -11.60 0.25 -5.92
CA VAL A 126 -12.03 -1.05 -6.46
C VAL A 126 -10.83 -1.98 -6.70
N SER A 127 -9.67 -1.42 -7.08
CA SER A 127 -8.50 -2.22 -7.49
C SER A 127 -7.60 -2.65 -6.33
N GLY A 128 -7.46 -1.81 -5.31
CA GLY A 128 -6.59 -2.07 -4.14
C GLY A 128 -5.11 -2.32 -4.44
N ALA A 129 -4.67 -2.15 -5.69
CA ALA A 129 -3.33 -2.49 -6.15
C ALA A 129 -2.70 -1.34 -6.96
N SER A 130 -1.69 -0.68 -6.39
CA SER A 130 -1.03 0.50 -6.96
C SER A 130 -0.40 0.25 -8.32
N VAL A 131 0.27 -0.89 -8.46
CA VAL A 131 0.94 -1.31 -9.71
C VAL A 131 -0.09 -1.49 -10.84
N ALA A 132 -1.20 -2.17 -10.56
CA ALA A 132 -2.28 -2.38 -11.53
C ALA A 132 -2.94 -1.04 -11.93
N THR A 133 -3.21 -0.18 -10.95
CA THR A 133 -3.78 1.17 -11.19
C THR A 133 -2.86 2.01 -12.07
N SER A 134 -1.56 2.07 -11.77
CA SER A 134 -0.57 2.77 -12.59
C SER A 134 -0.52 2.24 -14.02
N ALA A 135 -0.50 0.92 -14.20
CA ALA A 135 -0.47 0.29 -15.52
C ALA A 135 -1.71 0.62 -16.36
N VAL A 136 -2.89 0.57 -15.75
CA VAL A 136 -4.17 0.86 -16.39
C VAL A 136 -4.24 2.32 -16.83
N PHE A 137 -3.94 3.25 -15.91
CA PHE A 137 -4.02 4.67 -16.23
C PHE A 137 -2.89 5.15 -17.12
N ALA A 138 -1.73 4.49 -17.17
CA ALA A 138 -0.72 4.73 -18.17
C ALA A 138 -1.26 4.51 -19.59
N ARG A 139 -2.08 3.49 -19.79
CA ARG A 139 -2.72 3.20 -21.10
C ARG A 139 -3.81 4.19 -21.47
N ILE A 140 -4.56 4.72 -20.48
CA ILE A 140 -5.74 5.55 -20.70
C ILE A 140 -5.37 7.04 -20.69
N ALA A 141 -4.70 7.52 -19.62
CA ALA A 141 -4.54 8.93 -19.36
C ALA A 141 -3.34 9.56 -20.08
N ILE A 142 -2.20 8.86 -20.18
CA ILE A 142 -1.01 9.43 -20.83
C ILE A 142 -1.29 9.82 -22.28
N PRO A 143 -1.87 8.98 -23.15
CA PRO A 143 -2.18 9.36 -24.53
C PRO A 143 -3.09 10.58 -24.62
N GLU A 144 -4.10 10.67 -23.75
CA GLU A 144 -5.03 11.80 -23.75
C GLU A 144 -4.34 13.10 -23.30
N MET A 145 -3.45 13.05 -22.30
CA MET A 145 -2.65 14.21 -21.89
C MET A 145 -1.69 14.65 -22.99
N LEU A 146 -0.99 13.72 -23.66
CA LEU A 146 -0.06 14.04 -24.75
C LEU A 146 -0.77 14.67 -25.95
N LYS A 147 -1.99 14.18 -26.33
CA LYS A 147 -2.81 14.80 -27.38
C LYS A 147 -3.17 16.26 -27.08
N LEU A 148 -3.28 16.62 -25.80
CA LEU A 148 -3.58 17.98 -25.36
C LEU A 148 -2.30 18.82 -25.16
N GLY A 149 -1.13 18.31 -25.52
CA GLY A 149 0.14 19.04 -25.44
C GLY A 149 0.79 19.06 -24.06
N TYR A 150 0.39 18.18 -23.14
CA TYR A 150 1.08 18.03 -21.85
C TYR A 150 2.51 17.53 -22.05
N ASP A 151 3.43 18.00 -21.20
CA ASP A 151 4.78 17.43 -21.13
C ASP A 151 4.71 15.96 -20.74
N LYS A 152 5.47 15.11 -21.46
CA LYS A 152 5.45 13.66 -21.27
C LYS A 152 5.90 13.22 -19.85
N ARG A 153 6.84 13.96 -19.25
CA ARG A 153 7.36 13.70 -17.91
C ARG A 153 6.27 13.94 -16.88
N PHE A 154 5.60 15.09 -17.00
CA PHE A 154 4.51 15.46 -16.12
C PHE A 154 3.34 14.47 -16.25
N ALA A 155 2.91 14.15 -17.49
CA ALA A 155 1.84 13.18 -17.72
C ALA A 155 2.13 11.80 -17.10
N ALA A 156 3.36 11.33 -17.25
CA ALA A 156 3.80 10.06 -16.66
C ALA A 156 3.93 10.13 -15.14
N GLY A 157 4.45 11.24 -14.60
CA GLY A 157 4.56 11.48 -13.17
C GLY A 157 3.19 11.51 -12.47
N VAL A 158 2.20 12.19 -13.06
CA VAL A 158 0.82 12.22 -12.57
C VAL A 158 0.22 10.82 -12.46
N VAL A 159 0.45 9.97 -13.48
CA VAL A 159 -0.07 8.59 -13.48
C VAL A 159 0.66 7.72 -12.45
N ALA A 160 1.98 7.83 -12.35
CA ALA A 160 2.75 7.07 -11.38
C ALA A 160 2.37 7.44 -9.94
N ALA A 161 2.28 8.74 -9.64
CA ALA A 161 1.86 9.23 -8.32
C ALA A 161 0.38 8.94 -8.05
N GLY A 162 -0.53 9.21 -9.01
CA GLY A 162 -1.95 8.90 -8.84
C GLY A 162 -2.22 7.41 -8.56
N GLY A 163 -1.42 6.52 -9.17
CA GLY A 163 -1.53 5.08 -8.93
C GLY A 163 -1.20 4.66 -7.51
N THR A 164 -0.37 5.42 -6.76
CA THR A 164 -0.04 5.09 -5.37
C THR A 164 -1.25 5.17 -4.45
N LEU A 165 -2.24 6.02 -4.76
CA LEU A 165 -3.46 6.19 -3.96
C LEU A 165 -4.21 4.86 -3.71
N ALA A 166 -3.99 3.84 -4.56
CA ALA A 166 -4.57 2.51 -4.38
C ALA A 166 -4.00 1.74 -3.18
N SER A 167 -2.90 2.18 -2.60
CA SER A 167 -2.38 1.61 -1.36
C SER A 167 -3.14 2.09 -0.13
N LEU A 168 -3.73 3.28 -0.19
CA LEU A 168 -4.38 3.93 0.95
C LEU A 168 -5.91 3.89 0.86
N ILE A 169 -6.48 4.12 -0.33
CA ILE A 169 -7.93 4.12 -0.53
C ILE A 169 -8.46 2.68 -0.48
N PRO A 170 -9.37 2.35 0.43
CA PRO A 170 -9.93 1.00 0.54
C PRO A 170 -10.81 0.60 -0.66
N PRO A 171 -10.84 -0.71 -0.98
CA PRO A 171 -10.09 -1.80 -0.36
C PRO A 171 -8.63 -1.84 -0.79
N SER A 172 -7.69 -1.90 0.16
CA SER A 172 -6.25 -1.88 -0.09
C SER A 172 -5.57 -3.15 0.40
N ALA A 173 -4.85 -3.84 -0.50
CA ALA A 173 -4.09 -5.03 -0.15
C ALA A 173 -2.98 -4.74 0.88
N ILE A 174 -2.37 -3.55 0.83
CA ILE A 174 -1.29 -3.16 1.76
C ILE A 174 -1.85 -2.93 3.17
N LEU A 175 -3.03 -2.30 3.29
CA LEU A 175 -3.70 -2.13 4.58
C LEU A 175 -4.08 -3.48 5.20
N VAL A 176 -4.57 -4.42 4.39
CA VAL A 176 -4.87 -5.79 4.86
C VAL A 176 -3.61 -6.49 5.36
N ILE A 177 -2.49 -6.40 4.62
CA ILE A 177 -1.21 -6.98 5.03
C ILE A 177 -0.74 -6.36 6.35
N TYR A 178 -0.82 -5.04 6.50
CA TYR A 178 -0.50 -4.38 7.77
C TYR A 178 -1.35 -4.94 8.91
N ALA A 179 -2.68 -4.97 8.75
CA ALA A 179 -3.61 -5.44 9.78
C ALA A 179 -3.29 -6.86 10.27
N ILE A 180 -2.96 -7.76 9.33
CA ILE A 180 -2.63 -9.17 9.62
C ILE A 180 -1.30 -9.29 10.39
N ILE A 181 -0.30 -8.44 10.06
CA ILE A 181 1.01 -8.49 10.71
C ILE A 181 0.94 -8.02 12.16
N VAL A 182 0.23 -6.91 12.38
CA VAL A 182 0.11 -6.28 13.70
C VAL A 182 -1.12 -6.76 14.47
N GLU A 183 -1.85 -7.75 13.93
CA GLU A 183 -3.03 -8.39 14.54
C GLU A 183 -4.13 -7.37 14.93
N GLN A 184 -4.36 -6.37 14.04
CA GLN A 184 -5.39 -5.35 14.19
C GLN A 184 -6.62 -5.66 13.33
N ASP A 185 -7.75 -5.06 13.68
CA ASP A 185 -9.01 -5.18 12.94
C ASP A 185 -8.86 -4.64 11.51
N VAL A 186 -9.01 -5.54 10.53
CA VAL A 186 -8.92 -5.22 9.09
C VAL A 186 -9.98 -4.20 8.69
N GLY A 187 -11.20 -4.35 9.23
CA GLY A 187 -12.30 -3.47 8.93
C GLY A 187 -11.99 -2.03 9.36
N LYS A 188 -11.68 -1.81 10.65
CA LYS A 188 -11.35 -0.49 11.19
C LYS A 188 -10.19 0.16 10.44
N LEU A 189 -9.19 -0.63 10.04
CA LEU A 189 -8.06 -0.12 9.29
C LEU A 189 -8.46 0.27 7.85
N LEU A 190 -9.32 -0.50 7.21
CA LEU A 190 -9.86 -0.12 5.90
C LEU A 190 -10.66 1.18 6.00
N LEU A 191 -11.51 1.36 7.02
CA LEU A 191 -12.20 2.65 7.25
C LEU A 191 -11.23 3.81 7.40
N ALA A 192 -10.15 3.60 8.16
CA ALA A 192 -9.14 4.62 8.41
C ALA A 192 -8.48 5.16 7.13
N GLY A 193 -8.43 4.36 6.06
CA GLY A 193 -7.80 4.74 4.79
C GLY A 193 -8.60 5.72 3.93
N PHE A 194 -9.94 5.83 4.10
CA PHE A 194 -10.79 6.64 3.22
C PHE A 194 -10.45 8.13 3.26
N ILE A 195 -10.48 8.73 4.44
CA ILE A 195 -10.25 10.18 4.57
C ILE A 195 -8.81 10.55 4.22
N PRO A 196 -7.76 9.86 4.71
CA PRO A 196 -6.40 10.10 4.27
C PRO A 196 -6.18 9.92 2.76
N GLY A 197 -6.82 8.92 2.15
CA GLY A 197 -6.76 8.72 0.70
C GLY A 197 -7.41 9.87 -0.08
N ALA A 198 -8.59 10.32 0.33
CA ALA A 198 -9.24 11.50 -0.24
C ALA A 198 -8.41 12.78 -0.01
N PHE A 199 -7.84 12.95 1.17
CA PHE A 199 -6.95 14.06 1.51
C PHE A 199 -5.71 14.08 0.61
N SER A 200 -5.06 12.92 0.39
CA SER A 200 -3.94 12.78 -0.55
C SER A 200 -4.33 13.18 -1.98
N ALA A 201 -5.51 12.73 -2.45
CA ALA A 201 -6.00 13.06 -3.80
C ALA A 201 -6.26 14.57 -3.95
N VAL A 202 -6.79 15.23 -2.91
CA VAL A 202 -7.00 16.69 -2.90
C VAL A 202 -5.67 17.44 -2.92
N ILE A 203 -4.68 17.01 -2.14
CA ILE A 203 -3.33 17.62 -2.14
C ILE A 203 -2.67 17.46 -3.51
N TYR A 204 -2.74 16.27 -4.13
CA TYR A 204 -2.23 16.04 -5.48
C TYR A 204 -2.93 16.93 -6.52
N GLY A 205 -4.25 17.00 -6.46
CA GLY A 205 -5.05 17.89 -7.32
C GLY A 205 -4.67 19.36 -7.12
N GLY A 206 -4.53 19.81 -5.88
CA GLY A 206 -4.10 21.18 -5.52
C GLY A 206 -2.70 21.50 -6.03
N LEU A 207 -1.74 20.57 -5.89
CA LEU A 207 -0.40 20.70 -6.45
C LEU A 207 -0.45 20.89 -7.97
N ILE A 208 -1.20 20.05 -8.68
CA ILE A 208 -1.34 20.11 -10.14
C ILE A 208 -1.93 21.46 -10.57
N VAL A 209 -3.00 21.92 -9.91
CA VAL A 209 -3.62 23.22 -10.19
C VAL A 209 -2.63 24.35 -9.96
N THR A 210 -1.89 24.33 -8.85
CA THR A 210 -0.89 25.33 -8.51
C THR A 210 0.22 25.35 -9.57
N MET A 211 0.73 24.19 -9.97
CA MET A 211 1.73 24.08 -11.03
C MET A 211 1.22 24.62 -12.37
N ALA A 212 -0.02 24.32 -12.74
CA ALA A 212 -0.61 24.79 -14.00
C ALA A 212 -0.91 26.31 -14.01
N LEU A 213 -1.12 26.90 -12.83
CA LEU A 213 -1.27 28.36 -12.68
C LEU A 213 0.06 29.08 -12.79
N VAL A 214 1.14 28.51 -12.21
CA VAL A 214 2.49 29.11 -12.23
C VAL A 214 3.20 28.88 -13.57
N LEU A 215 2.96 27.72 -14.19
CA LEU A 215 3.56 27.27 -15.43
C LEU A 215 2.46 26.94 -16.46
N PRO A 216 1.91 27.92 -17.19
CA PRO A 216 0.74 27.71 -18.07
C PRO A 216 0.92 26.64 -19.15
N ASN A 217 2.16 26.34 -19.53
CA ASN A 217 2.49 25.30 -20.50
C ASN A 217 2.41 23.87 -19.95
N PHE A 218 2.18 23.71 -18.64
CA PHE A 218 2.12 22.39 -18.00
C PHE A 218 0.83 21.63 -18.26
N GLY A 219 -0.23 22.29 -18.72
CA GLY A 219 -1.41 21.60 -19.18
C GLY A 219 -2.65 22.48 -19.29
N PRO A 220 -3.28 22.50 -20.46
CA PRO A 220 -4.49 23.27 -20.67
C PRO A 220 -5.70 22.68 -19.90
N ALA A 221 -6.63 23.56 -19.52
CA ALA A 221 -7.94 23.16 -19.03
C ALA A 221 -8.79 22.59 -20.16
N VAL A 222 -9.52 21.53 -19.90
CA VAL A 222 -10.47 20.94 -20.85
C VAL A 222 -11.86 21.53 -20.58
N ARG A 223 -12.27 22.48 -21.43
CA ARG A 223 -13.54 23.21 -21.28
C ARG A 223 -14.56 22.77 -22.35
N GLY A 224 -15.80 23.20 -22.19
CA GLY A 224 -16.86 23.02 -23.20
C GLY A 224 -17.88 21.94 -22.87
N PHE A 225 -17.77 21.25 -21.74
CA PHE A 225 -18.79 20.26 -21.34
C PHE A 225 -20.01 20.94 -20.74
N THR A 226 -21.19 20.60 -21.28
CA THR A 226 -22.48 21.03 -20.78
C THR A 226 -22.87 20.25 -19.51
N TRP A 227 -23.76 20.84 -18.70
CA TRP A 227 -24.31 20.16 -17.51
C TRP A 227 -24.99 18.82 -17.87
N LYS A 228 -25.65 18.75 -19.03
CA LYS A 228 -26.26 17.52 -19.52
C LYS A 228 -25.24 16.42 -19.78
N GLU A 229 -24.07 16.76 -20.34
CA GLU A 229 -22.98 15.80 -20.59
C GLU A 229 -22.30 15.36 -19.29
N ARG A 230 -22.19 16.26 -18.31
CA ARG A 230 -21.66 15.92 -16.97
C ARG A 230 -22.60 14.92 -16.27
N LEU A 231 -23.90 15.20 -16.21
CA LEU A 231 -24.87 14.29 -15.60
C LEU A 231 -24.95 12.94 -16.34
N LYS A 232 -24.89 12.93 -17.69
CA LYS A 232 -24.88 11.71 -18.48
C LYS A 232 -23.62 10.85 -18.29
N SER A 233 -22.53 11.41 -17.75
CA SER A 233 -21.31 10.64 -17.48
C SER A 233 -21.32 9.88 -16.16
N LEU A 234 -22.22 10.21 -15.23
CA LEU A 234 -22.30 9.56 -13.92
C LEU A 234 -22.85 8.13 -13.98
N PRO A 235 -23.94 7.81 -14.70
CA PRO A 235 -24.47 6.45 -14.73
C PRO A 235 -23.47 5.38 -15.19
N PRO A 236 -22.63 5.59 -16.21
CA PRO A 236 -21.59 4.62 -16.57
C PRO A 236 -20.50 4.43 -15.54
N ALA A 237 -20.20 5.47 -14.71
CA ALA A 237 -19.20 5.42 -13.64
C ALA A 237 -19.77 4.91 -12.32
N PHE A 238 -21.09 5.01 -12.10
CA PHE A 238 -21.79 4.64 -10.87
C PHE A 238 -21.49 3.20 -10.40
N PRO A 239 -21.35 2.19 -11.27
CA PRO A 239 -21.07 0.82 -10.84
C PRO A 239 -19.84 0.68 -9.93
N ILE A 240 -18.81 1.50 -10.12
CA ILE A 240 -17.61 1.49 -9.26
C ILE A 240 -17.98 1.89 -7.83
N PHE A 241 -18.69 3.01 -7.67
CA PHE A 241 -19.12 3.48 -6.36
C PHE A 241 -20.11 2.51 -5.69
N PHE A 242 -20.97 1.86 -6.50
CA PHE A 242 -21.91 0.86 -6.01
C PHE A 242 -21.20 -0.38 -5.44
N VAL A 243 -20.13 -0.86 -6.08
CA VAL A 243 -19.34 -1.99 -5.57
C VAL A 243 -18.67 -1.63 -4.23
N VAL A 244 -18.05 -0.44 -4.17
CA VAL A 244 -17.44 0.06 -2.92
C VAL A 244 -18.50 0.17 -1.81
N PHE A 245 -19.65 0.74 -2.14
CA PHE A 245 -20.76 0.87 -1.20
C PHE A 245 -21.23 -0.49 -0.68
N ILE A 246 -21.42 -1.50 -1.53
CA ILE A 246 -21.82 -2.85 -1.12
C ILE A 246 -20.78 -3.45 -0.17
N ILE A 247 -19.49 -3.37 -0.51
CA ILE A 247 -18.42 -3.94 0.34
C ILE A 247 -18.45 -3.30 1.73
N ILE A 248 -18.48 -1.96 1.78
CA ILE A 248 -18.50 -1.21 3.04
C ILE A 248 -19.77 -1.50 3.83
N PHE A 249 -20.92 -1.46 3.15
CA PHE A 249 -22.23 -1.72 3.75
C PHE A 249 -22.29 -3.10 4.39
N PHE A 250 -21.68 -4.11 3.75
CA PHE A 250 -21.66 -5.47 4.25
C PHE A 250 -20.76 -5.63 5.48
N ILE A 251 -19.60 -4.96 5.47
CA ILE A 251 -18.62 -5.04 6.55
C ILE A 251 -19.05 -4.24 7.79
N TYR A 252 -19.76 -3.10 7.62
CA TYR A 252 -19.97 -2.17 8.75
C TYR A 252 -21.41 -2.01 9.22
N ASN A 253 -22.39 -2.61 8.55
CA ASN A 253 -23.82 -2.49 8.91
C ASN A 253 -24.22 -1.06 9.35
N PRO A 254 -24.38 -0.08 8.44
CA PRO A 254 -24.61 1.31 8.76
C PRO A 254 -25.96 1.59 9.46
N PHE A 255 -26.81 0.60 9.60
CA PHE A 255 -28.07 0.69 10.34
C PHE A 255 -27.93 0.37 11.84
N GLY A 256 -26.72 0.08 12.30
CA GLY A 256 -26.45 -0.36 13.67
C GLY A 256 -26.68 -1.85 13.90
N GLY A 257 -26.01 -2.39 14.89
CA GLY A 257 -25.96 -3.83 15.18
C GLY A 257 -24.69 -4.49 14.68
N ASP A 258 -24.64 -5.82 14.77
CA ASP A 258 -23.47 -6.59 14.33
C ASP A 258 -23.22 -6.46 12.84
N PRO A 259 -21.94 -6.52 12.39
CA PRO A 259 -21.58 -6.57 10.97
C PRO A 259 -22.33 -7.71 10.24
N TRP A 260 -22.75 -7.47 9.00
CA TRP A 260 -23.46 -8.51 8.22
C TRP A 260 -22.53 -9.64 7.78
N GLY A 261 -21.24 -9.37 7.77
CA GLY A 261 -20.21 -10.35 7.48
C GLY A 261 -18.80 -9.86 7.67
N THR A 262 -17.87 -10.77 7.47
CA THR A 262 -16.44 -10.48 7.55
C THR A 262 -15.94 -9.65 6.34
N PRO A 263 -14.81 -8.96 6.45
CA PRO A 263 -14.17 -8.31 5.29
C PRO A 263 -13.94 -9.27 4.12
N THR A 264 -13.66 -10.55 4.40
CA THR A 264 -13.45 -11.59 3.40
C THR A 264 -14.71 -11.89 2.59
N GLU A 265 -15.84 -12.00 3.27
CA GLU A 265 -17.15 -12.21 2.63
C GLU A 265 -17.58 -10.96 1.85
N GLY A 266 -17.34 -9.76 2.40
CA GLY A 266 -17.57 -8.50 1.71
C GLY A 266 -16.75 -8.38 0.42
N GLY A 267 -15.49 -8.79 0.45
CA GLY A 267 -14.62 -8.86 -0.73
C GLY A 267 -15.14 -9.87 -1.77
N ALA A 268 -15.54 -11.06 -1.34
CA ALA A 268 -16.10 -12.08 -2.24
C ALA A 268 -17.40 -11.61 -2.89
N LEU A 269 -18.29 -10.96 -2.13
CA LEU A 269 -19.51 -10.35 -2.63
C LEU A 269 -19.20 -9.26 -3.67
N GLY A 270 -18.25 -8.38 -3.38
CA GLY A 270 -17.78 -7.36 -4.31
C GLY A 270 -17.26 -7.96 -5.62
N ALA A 271 -16.45 -9.02 -5.55
CA ALA A 271 -15.96 -9.74 -6.73
C ALA A 271 -17.09 -10.36 -7.55
N ALA A 272 -18.07 -10.98 -6.90
CA ALA A 272 -19.24 -11.57 -7.57
C ALA A 272 -20.07 -10.48 -8.28
N VAL A 273 -20.32 -9.35 -7.62
CA VAL A 273 -21.06 -8.22 -8.21
C VAL A 273 -20.33 -7.65 -9.43
N VAL A 274 -19.01 -7.42 -9.33
CA VAL A 274 -18.23 -6.92 -10.48
C VAL A 274 -18.18 -7.93 -11.62
N PHE A 275 -18.09 -9.22 -11.30
CA PHE A 275 -18.12 -10.29 -12.30
C PHE A 275 -19.44 -10.31 -13.05
N ILE A 276 -20.59 -10.22 -12.35
CA ILE A 276 -21.91 -10.14 -12.98
C ILE A 276 -22.01 -8.88 -13.85
N MET A 277 -21.56 -7.71 -13.35
CA MET A 277 -21.54 -6.47 -14.12
C MET A 277 -20.68 -6.61 -15.39
N ALA A 278 -19.53 -7.29 -15.30
CA ALA A 278 -18.65 -7.52 -16.42
C ALA A 278 -19.30 -8.40 -17.50
N LEU A 279 -20.02 -9.45 -17.10
CA LEU A 279 -20.79 -10.30 -18.02
C LEU A 279 -21.91 -9.53 -18.71
N VAL A 280 -22.68 -8.74 -17.96
CA VAL A 280 -23.77 -7.88 -18.52
C VAL A 280 -23.22 -6.86 -19.52
N ARG A 281 -21.99 -6.38 -19.31
CA ARG A 281 -21.30 -5.48 -20.24
C ARG A 281 -20.65 -6.18 -21.44
N GLY A 282 -20.79 -7.50 -21.55
CA GLY A 282 -20.30 -8.28 -22.67
C GLY A 282 -18.82 -8.66 -22.59
N MET A 283 -18.28 -8.85 -21.37
CA MET A 283 -16.91 -9.36 -21.18
C MET A 283 -16.72 -10.66 -21.97
N ARG A 284 -15.64 -10.74 -22.75
CA ARG A 284 -15.27 -11.94 -23.51
C ARG A 284 -14.52 -12.94 -22.63
N TRP A 285 -14.61 -14.22 -22.99
CA TRP A 285 -13.89 -15.28 -22.28
C TRP A 285 -12.37 -15.04 -22.20
N SER A 286 -11.75 -14.50 -23.25
CA SER A 286 -10.34 -14.12 -23.25
C SER A 286 -10.03 -13.07 -22.18
N GLN A 287 -10.87 -12.06 -22.03
CA GLN A 287 -10.70 -11.01 -21.03
C GLN A 287 -10.86 -11.54 -19.59
N LEU A 288 -11.81 -12.47 -19.38
CA LEU A 288 -11.95 -13.16 -18.09
C LEU A 288 -10.70 -13.99 -17.77
N LYS A 289 -10.19 -14.76 -18.74
CA LYS A 289 -8.96 -15.53 -18.60
C LYS A 289 -7.78 -14.62 -18.25
N ASP A 290 -7.65 -13.49 -18.93
CA ASP A 290 -6.58 -12.51 -18.66
C ASP A 290 -6.72 -11.92 -17.24
N ALA A 291 -7.95 -11.55 -16.81
CA ALA A 291 -8.19 -11.06 -15.45
C ALA A 291 -7.79 -12.08 -14.39
N LEU A 292 -8.16 -13.36 -14.56
CA LEU A 292 -7.80 -14.43 -13.65
C LEU A 292 -6.28 -14.69 -13.63
N LEU A 293 -5.63 -14.69 -14.79
CA LEU A 293 -4.17 -14.90 -14.89
C LEU A 293 -3.38 -13.75 -14.24
N GLU A 294 -3.77 -12.50 -14.49
CA GLU A 294 -3.13 -11.35 -13.86
C GLU A 294 -3.35 -11.34 -12.35
N THR A 295 -4.55 -11.69 -11.89
CA THR A 295 -4.84 -11.88 -10.45
C THR A 295 -3.95 -12.95 -9.85
N ALA A 296 -3.86 -14.12 -10.48
CA ALA A 296 -3.03 -15.22 -9.99
C ALA A 296 -1.55 -14.85 -9.93
N LYS A 297 -1.01 -14.17 -10.94
CA LYS A 297 0.39 -13.72 -10.97
C LYS A 297 0.68 -12.77 -9.82
N LEU A 298 -0.15 -11.74 -9.62
CA LEU A 298 0.06 -10.73 -8.59
C LEU A 298 -0.13 -11.33 -7.18
N ALA A 299 -1.17 -12.13 -6.98
CA ALA A 299 -1.41 -12.81 -5.70
C ALA A 299 -0.25 -13.75 -5.34
N THR A 300 0.24 -14.55 -6.31
CA THR A 300 1.39 -15.45 -6.09
C THR A 300 2.64 -14.66 -5.72
N MET A 301 2.89 -13.52 -6.38
CA MET A 301 4.01 -12.65 -6.04
C MET A 301 3.92 -12.17 -4.59
N ILE A 302 2.76 -11.67 -4.17
CA ILE A 302 2.53 -11.18 -2.80
C ILE A 302 2.70 -12.32 -1.78
N PHE A 303 2.09 -13.48 -2.01
CA PHE A 303 2.21 -14.64 -1.10
C PHE A 303 3.65 -15.15 -1.01
N THR A 304 4.41 -15.10 -2.10
CA THR A 304 5.85 -15.46 -2.08
C THR A 304 6.65 -14.50 -1.19
N ILE A 305 6.34 -13.19 -1.23
CA ILE A 305 6.98 -12.21 -0.34
C ILE A 305 6.59 -12.50 1.12
N ILE A 306 5.31 -12.67 1.40
CA ILE A 306 4.80 -12.99 2.75
C ILE A 306 5.50 -14.25 3.29
N TRP A 307 5.60 -15.32 2.49
CA TRP A 307 6.25 -16.56 2.89
C TRP A 307 7.72 -16.36 3.27
N GLY A 308 8.50 -15.71 2.41
CA GLY A 308 9.92 -15.48 2.68
C GLY A 308 10.16 -14.62 3.92
N VAL A 309 9.36 -13.56 4.07
CA VAL A 309 9.50 -12.65 5.20
C VAL A 309 9.03 -13.26 6.51
N LEU A 310 7.99 -14.07 6.54
CA LEU A 310 7.56 -14.75 7.78
C LEU A 310 8.66 -15.65 8.37
N VAL A 311 9.49 -16.27 7.53
CA VAL A 311 10.68 -17.02 8.00
C VAL A 311 11.66 -16.06 8.69
N PHE A 312 11.91 -14.90 8.09
CA PHE A 312 12.81 -13.89 8.66
C PHE A 312 12.26 -13.29 9.97
N VAL A 313 10.97 -12.96 10.01
CA VAL A 313 10.30 -12.45 11.22
C VAL A 313 10.45 -13.43 12.39
N ARG A 314 10.32 -14.73 12.11
CA ARG A 314 10.54 -15.74 13.15
C ARG A 314 11.97 -15.73 13.67
N PHE A 315 12.94 -15.55 12.77
CA PHE A 315 14.34 -15.36 13.15
C PHE A 315 14.54 -14.11 14.04
N LEU A 316 13.95 -12.95 13.67
CA LEU A 316 14.05 -11.70 14.44
C LEU A 316 13.56 -11.87 15.88
N GLY A 317 12.47 -12.64 16.08
CA GLY A 317 11.96 -12.94 17.42
C GLY A 317 12.95 -13.78 18.25
N PHE A 318 13.65 -14.75 17.64
CA PHE A 318 14.67 -15.53 18.34
C PHE A 318 15.96 -14.74 18.59
N ALA A 319 16.23 -13.71 17.79
CA ALA A 319 17.38 -12.82 17.93
C ALA A 319 17.15 -11.69 18.95
N ASP A 320 15.90 -11.53 19.43
CA ASP A 320 15.45 -10.44 20.32
C ASP A 320 15.70 -9.02 19.75
N LEU A 321 15.66 -8.90 18.42
CA LEU A 321 15.86 -7.64 17.73
C LEU A 321 14.72 -6.62 18.00
N PRO A 322 13.44 -7.01 18.07
CA PRO A 322 12.36 -6.08 18.40
C PRO A 322 12.52 -5.42 19.78
N GLY A 323 12.88 -6.21 20.81
CA GLY A 323 13.14 -5.69 22.15
C GLY A 323 14.31 -4.72 22.17
N ALA A 324 15.46 -5.15 21.63
CA ALA A 324 16.65 -4.32 21.53
C ALA A 324 16.44 -3.00 20.77
N PHE A 325 15.63 -3.01 19.70
CA PHE A 325 15.29 -1.81 18.94
C PHE A 325 14.40 -0.86 19.76
N SER A 326 13.43 -1.41 20.51
CA SER A 326 12.59 -0.62 21.41
C SER A 326 13.43 0.05 22.49
N ASP A 327 14.35 -0.69 23.14
CA ASP A 327 15.26 -0.17 24.17
C ASP A 327 16.18 0.92 23.59
N PHE A 328 16.70 0.71 22.37
CA PHE A 328 17.50 1.72 21.66
C PHE A 328 16.73 3.02 21.45
N LEU A 329 15.47 2.94 20.98
CA LEU A 329 14.66 4.14 20.75
C LEU A 329 14.31 4.88 22.04
N GLN A 330 14.01 4.16 23.12
CA GLN A 330 13.78 4.75 24.43
C GLN A 330 15.06 5.41 25.00
N GLY A 331 16.21 4.80 24.74
CA GLY A 331 17.52 5.33 25.15
C GLY A 331 17.97 6.59 24.40
N LEU A 332 17.29 6.99 23.32
CA LEU A 332 17.56 8.25 22.62
C LEU A 332 17.14 9.49 23.40
N GLU A 333 16.36 9.33 24.49
CA GLU A 333 15.85 10.42 25.36
C GLU A 333 15.16 11.57 24.58
N GLN A 334 14.64 11.26 23.38
CA GLN A 334 13.90 12.21 22.53
C GLN A 334 12.40 12.16 22.85
N SER A 335 11.69 13.23 22.48
CA SER A 335 10.23 13.18 22.60
C SER A 335 9.66 12.11 21.67
N PRO A 336 8.57 11.40 22.05
CA PRO A 336 7.95 10.35 21.22
C PRO A 336 7.63 10.80 19.79
N MET A 337 7.22 12.05 19.62
CA MET A 337 6.92 12.62 18.30
C MET A 337 8.19 12.78 17.44
N ILE A 338 9.31 13.21 18.01
CA ILE A 338 10.58 13.31 17.26
C ILE A 338 11.04 11.91 16.85
N THR A 339 10.96 10.94 17.77
CA THR A 339 11.32 9.54 17.48
C THR A 339 10.44 8.96 16.37
N LEU A 340 9.13 9.24 16.37
CA LEU A 340 8.22 8.83 15.29
C LEU A 340 8.65 9.44 13.94
N VAL A 341 8.96 10.75 13.91
CA VAL A 341 9.42 11.40 12.67
C VAL A 341 10.73 10.79 12.17
N MET A 342 11.67 10.46 13.08
CA MET A 342 12.91 9.75 12.70
C MET A 342 12.61 8.36 12.09
N ILE A 343 11.66 7.63 12.66
CA ILE A 343 11.20 6.35 12.10
C ILE A 343 10.63 6.54 10.69
N LEU A 344 9.76 7.53 10.48
CA LEU A 344 9.19 7.81 9.16
C LEU A 344 10.27 8.20 8.14
N LEU A 345 11.27 8.98 8.53
CA LEU A 345 12.42 9.29 7.67
C LEU A 345 13.25 8.04 7.33
N ALA A 346 13.44 7.13 8.29
CA ALA A 346 14.08 5.85 8.03
C ALA A 346 13.28 5.00 7.04
N TYR A 347 11.95 5.00 7.12
CA TYR A 347 11.08 4.37 6.13
C TYR A 347 11.26 4.96 4.73
N ALA A 348 11.40 6.30 4.60
CA ALA A 348 11.67 6.94 3.32
C ALA A 348 12.97 6.44 2.68
N VAL A 349 14.04 6.28 3.50
CA VAL A 349 15.33 5.75 3.02
C VAL A 349 15.23 4.26 2.66
N LEU A 350 14.63 3.43 3.53
CA LEU A 350 14.48 2.00 3.26
C LEU A 350 13.65 1.74 2.01
N GLY A 351 12.59 2.51 1.81
CA GLY A 351 11.72 2.39 0.66
C GLY A 351 12.37 2.73 -0.68
N MET A 352 13.50 3.42 -0.69
CA MET A 352 14.30 3.60 -1.91
C MET A 352 14.87 2.28 -2.45
N PHE A 353 15.07 1.29 -1.58
CA PHE A 353 15.74 0.03 -1.90
C PHE A 353 14.82 -1.20 -1.90
N MET A 354 13.59 -1.06 -1.47
CA MET A 354 12.65 -2.17 -1.29
C MET A 354 11.28 -1.82 -1.89
N ASP A 355 10.52 -2.85 -2.27
CA ASP A 355 9.11 -2.66 -2.59
C ASP A 355 8.27 -2.42 -1.32
N ALA A 356 7.11 -1.80 -1.48
CA ALA A 356 6.25 -1.40 -0.37
C ALA A 356 5.84 -2.56 0.56
N ILE A 357 5.49 -3.71 -0.01
CA ILE A 357 5.06 -4.89 0.77
C ILE A 357 6.25 -5.48 1.51
N GLY A 358 7.39 -5.64 0.83
CA GLY A 358 8.62 -6.15 1.44
C GLY A 358 9.11 -5.26 2.58
N MET A 359 9.07 -3.94 2.39
CA MET A 359 9.42 -2.97 3.44
C MET A 359 8.55 -3.13 4.68
N LEU A 360 7.23 -3.15 4.51
CA LEU A 360 6.29 -3.32 5.63
C LEU A 360 6.52 -4.63 6.38
N LEU A 361 6.59 -5.72 5.65
CA LEU A 361 6.74 -7.06 6.21
C LEU A 361 8.03 -7.20 7.02
N LEU A 362 9.15 -6.60 6.55
CA LEU A 362 10.44 -6.70 7.22
C LEU A 362 10.55 -5.77 8.44
N THR A 363 9.93 -4.60 8.39
CA THR A 363 10.13 -3.57 9.41
C THR A 363 9.09 -3.61 10.52
N LEU A 364 7.81 -3.89 10.20
CA LEU A 364 6.72 -3.85 11.17
C LEU A 364 6.96 -4.72 12.42
N PRO A 365 7.48 -5.94 12.32
CA PRO A 365 7.72 -6.77 13.51
C PRO A 365 8.70 -6.16 14.51
N VAL A 366 9.55 -5.24 14.06
CA VAL A 366 10.53 -4.52 14.88
C VAL A 366 10.02 -3.14 15.28
N VAL A 367 9.46 -2.39 14.32
CA VAL A 367 9.10 -0.99 14.53
C VAL A 367 7.75 -0.84 15.22
N TYR A 368 6.78 -1.71 14.94
CA TYR A 368 5.44 -1.61 15.55
C TYR A 368 5.47 -1.73 17.07
N PRO A 369 6.09 -2.76 17.68
CA PRO A 369 6.20 -2.85 19.15
C PRO A 369 6.89 -1.64 19.76
N ALA A 370 7.92 -1.10 19.10
CA ALA A 370 8.66 0.07 19.58
C ALA A 370 7.78 1.34 19.58
N VAL A 371 6.98 1.56 18.51
CA VAL A 371 6.03 2.69 18.46
C VAL A 371 4.93 2.54 19.50
N MET A 372 4.44 1.33 19.72
CA MET A 372 3.45 1.07 20.77
C MET A 372 4.04 1.35 22.16
N ALA A 373 5.29 0.96 22.41
CA ALA A 373 6.00 1.27 23.66
C ALA A 373 6.20 2.78 23.84
N LEU A 374 6.53 3.54 22.77
CA LEU A 374 6.61 5.00 22.79
C LEU A 374 5.27 5.67 23.15
N ASN A 375 4.15 5.07 22.76
CA ASN A 375 2.81 5.57 23.12
C ASN A 375 2.41 5.27 24.57
N GLY A 376 3.12 4.37 25.26
CA GLY A 376 2.79 3.90 26.60
C GLY A 376 2.25 2.46 26.66
N GLY A 377 2.26 1.73 25.53
CA GLY A 377 1.85 0.34 25.41
C GLY A 377 0.53 0.13 24.67
N GLU A 378 0.22 -1.14 24.41
CA GLU A 378 -0.97 -1.52 23.63
C GLU A 378 -2.31 -1.26 24.35
N PHE A 379 -2.30 -1.27 25.68
CA PHE A 379 -3.49 -1.08 26.51
C PHE A 379 -3.57 0.30 27.14
N VAL A 380 -2.71 1.24 26.74
CA VAL A 380 -2.69 2.60 27.28
C VAL A 380 -4.00 3.33 26.95
N SER A 381 -4.50 4.11 27.92
CA SER A 381 -5.62 5.03 27.68
C SER A 381 -5.19 6.27 26.91
N ALA A 382 -6.11 6.97 26.26
CA ALA A 382 -5.76 8.20 25.55
C ALA A 382 -5.20 9.29 26.50
N ALA A 383 -5.64 9.31 27.76
CA ALA A 383 -5.22 10.31 28.74
C ALA A 383 -3.76 10.11 29.21
N ASP A 384 -3.30 8.84 29.25
CA ASP A 384 -1.98 8.47 29.75
C ASP A 384 -0.95 8.26 28.64
N SER A 385 -1.38 8.39 27.38
CA SER A 385 -0.57 8.10 26.21
C SER A 385 0.24 9.28 25.70
N ALA A 386 1.40 9.01 25.13
CA ALA A 386 2.31 10.05 24.64
C ALA A 386 1.80 10.76 23.37
N PHE A 387 1.00 10.07 22.54
CA PHE A 387 0.41 10.64 21.32
C PHE A 387 -1.04 11.13 21.50
N GLY A 388 -1.59 11.09 22.72
CA GLY A 388 -2.95 11.53 23.02
C GLY A 388 -4.03 10.59 22.47
N MET A 389 -3.71 9.31 22.24
CA MET A 389 -4.63 8.31 21.70
C MET A 389 -4.42 6.94 22.34
N SER A 390 -5.51 6.14 22.47
CA SER A 390 -5.41 4.79 23.03
C SER A 390 -4.54 3.87 22.16
N GLY A 391 -4.04 2.78 22.74
CA GLY A 391 -3.20 1.81 22.05
C GLY A 391 -3.80 1.36 20.70
N PRO A 392 -5.04 0.84 20.63
CA PRO A 392 -5.66 0.44 19.36
C PRO A 392 -5.77 1.57 18.34
N MET A 393 -6.06 2.80 18.77
CA MET A 393 -6.12 3.96 17.86
C MET A 393 -4.73 4.37 17.37
N CYS A 394 -3.70 4.26 18.22
CA CYS A 394 -2.31 4.45 17.83
C CYS A 394 -1.88 3.44 16.76
N ALA A 395 -2.26 2.16 16.91
CA ALA A 395 -1.99 1.12 15.94
C ALA A 395 -2.60 1.42 14.56
N ILE A 396 -3.85 1.90 14.53
CA ILE A 396 -4.54 2.30 13.30
C ILE A 396 -3.87 3.54 12.67
N TRP A 397 -3.60 4.57 13.46
CA TRP A 397 -2.94 5.79 12.99
C TRP A 397 -1.56 5.52 12.42
N PHE A 398 -0.74 4.78 13.15
CA PHE A 398 0.59 4.37 12.67
C PHE A 398 0.51 3.54 11.40
N GLY A 399 -0.48 2.64 11.29
CA GLY A 399 -0.72 1.87 10.07
C GLY A 399 -0.93 2.73 8.84
N ILE A 400 -1.76 3.77 8.94
CA ILE A 400 -1.98 4.72 7.84
C ILE A 400 -0.69 5.49 7.52
N LEU A 401 0.08 5.93 8.52
CA LEU A 401 1.36 6.62 8.29
C LEU A 401 2.35 5.73 7.55
N VAL A 402 2.51 4.48 7.98
CA VAL A 402 3.46 3.55 7.36
C VAL A 402 3.03 3.14 5.95
N VAL A 403 1.72 2.95 5.73
CA VAL A 403 1.20 2.70 4.37
C VAL A 403 1.39 3.91 3.48
N LYS A 404 1.26 5.14 4.00
CA LYS A 404 1.60 6.35 3.26
C LYS A 404 3.10 6.45 2.93
N MET A 405 3.97 6.02 3.85
CA MET A 405 5.40 5.87 3.55
C MET A 405 5.65 4.82 2.46
N ALA A 406 4.91 3.72 2.47
CA ALA A 406 4.98 2.71 1.43
C ALA A 406 4.55 3.24 0.05
N GLU A 407 3.54 4.12 -0.01
CA GLU A 407 3.17 4.84 -1.24
C GLU A 407 4.32 5.70 -1.77
N PHE A 408 4.94 6.48 -0.88
CA PHE A 408 6.10 7.30 -1.20
C PHE A 408 7.23 6.46 -1.83
N CYS A 409 7.47 5.27 -1.30
CA CYS A 409 8.48 4.34 -1.82
C CYS A 409 8.19 3.86 -3.25
N LEU A 410 6.91 3.70 -3.62
CA LEU A 410 6.51 3.23 -4.96
C LEU A 410 6.89 4.19 -6.09
N ILE A 411 7.18 5.45 -5.79
CA ILE A 411 7.60 6.45 -6.77
C ILE A 411 9.02 6.95 -6.55
N THR A 412 9.69 6.55 -5.46
CA THR A 412 11.02 7.07 -5.08
C THR A 412 12.14 6.33 -5.81
N PRO A 413 13.10 7.05 -6.46
CA PRO A 413 14.31 6.44 -7.01
C PRO A 413 15.13 5.73 -5.93
N PRO A 414 15.94 4.69 -6.26
CA PRO A 414 16.18 4.13 -7.60
C PRO A 414 15.16 3.06 -8.03
N ILE A 415 14.39 2.47 -7.11
CA ILE A 415 13.46 1.38 -7.46
C ILE A 415 12.14 1.93 -8.01
N GLY A 416 11.36 2.71 -7.24
CA GLY A 416 10.15 3.37 -7.70
C GLY A 416 9.25 2.52 -8.60
N LEU A 417 8.70 1.42 -8.08
CA LEU A 417 8.05 0.37 -8.89
C LEU A 417 6.98 0.91 -9.85
N ASN A 418 6.17 1.89 -9.42
CA ASN A 418 5.16 2.50 -10.28
C ASN A 418 5.79 3.25 -11.46
N CYS A 419 6.97 3.85 -11.28
CA CYS A 419 7.70 4.53 -12.35
C CYS A 419 8.16 3.55 -13.43
N PHE A 420 8.68 2.40 -13.04
CA PHE A 420 9.05 1.34 -13.97
C PHE A 420 7.85 0.74 -14.69
N VAL A 421 6.73 0.57 -13.98
CA VAL A 421 5.48 0.07 -14.58
C VAL A 421 4.95 1.03 -15.63
N VAL A 422 4.91 2.34 -15.34
CA VAL A 422 4.46 3.35 -16.30
C VAL A 422 5.35 3.37 -17.55
N ALA A 423 6.68 3.36 -17.38
CA ALA A 423 7.61 3.32 -18.50
C ALA A 423 7.52 2.02 -19.30
N GLY A 424 7.31 0.87 -18.63
CA GLY A 424 7.14 -0.43 -19.28
C GLY A 424 5.86 -0.53 -20.11
N VAL A 425 4.79 0.16 -19.71
CA VAL A 425 3.51 0.21 -20.44
C VAL A 425 3.54 1.23 -21.58
N ARG A 426 4.34 2.29 -21.48
CA ARG A 426 4.43 3.41 -22.44
C ARG A 426 5.87 3.59 -22.90
N PRO A 427 6.31 2.87 -23.95
CA PRO A 427 7.70 2.89 -24.42
C PRO A 427 8.21 4.26 -24.87
N GLU A 428 7.32 5.20 -25.23
CA GLU A 428 7.66 6.58 -25.57
C GLU A 428 8.08 7.43 -24.36
N VAL A 429 7.89 6.92 -23.14
CA VAL A 429 8.28 7.59 -21.88
C VAL A 429 9.40 6.77 -21.23
N SER A 430 10.57 7.36 -21.07
CA SER A 430 11.66 6.70 -20.36
C SER A 430 11.43 6.67 -18.84
N VAL A 431 12.04 5.73 -18.13
CA VAL A 431 11.99 5.68 -16.66
C VAL A 431 12.48 6.99 -16.04
N GLN A 432 13.52 7.60 -16.62
CA GLN A 432 14.06 8.89 -16.18
C GLN A 432 13.04 10.04 -16.35
N ASP A 433 12.24 10.00 -17.41
CA ASP A 433 11.15 10.96 -17.61
C ASP A 433 10.11 10.84 -16.50
N VAL A 434 9.74 9.59 -16.13
CA VAL A 434 8.78 9.35 -15.02
C VAL A 434 9.35 9.84 -13.70
N PHE A 435 10.60 9.51 -13.37
CA PHE A 435 11.23 9.97 -12.13
C PHE A 435 11.32 11.51 -12.04
N ARG A 436 11.59 12.20 -13.14
CA ARG A 436 11.53 13.67 -13.15
C ARG A 436 10.11 14.19 -12.96
N GLY A 437 9.13 13.50 -13.52
CA GLY A 437 7.71 13.88 -13.43
C GLY A 437 7.10 13.69 -12.05
N VAL A 438 7.60 12.74 -11.25
CA VAL A 438 7.10 12.50 -9.89
C VAL A 438 7.71 13.43 -8.83
N MET A 439 8.80 14.14 -9.12
CA MET A 439 9.49 15.00 -8.14
C MET A 439 8.56 15.99 -7.41
N PRO A 440 7.63 16.69 -8.08
CA PRO A 440 6.69 17.57 -7.38
C PRO A 440 5.78 16.82 -6.39
N PHE A 441 5.44 15.56 -6.68
CA PHE A 441 4.56 14.74 -5.84
C PHE A 441 5.22 14.32 -4.53
N PHE A 442 6.56 14.32 -4.45
CA PHE A 442 7.26 14.12 -3.15
C PHE A 442 6.92 15.24 -2.15
N VAL A 443 6.77 16.46 -2.63
CA VAL A 443 6.34 17.58 -1.76
C VAL A 443 4.90 17.36 -1.31
N ALA A 444 4.03 16.92 -2.21
CA ALA A 444 2.64 16.61 -1.89
C ALA A 444 2.53 15.47 -0.87
N ASP A 445 3.33 14.42 -1.01
CA ASP A 445 3.38 13.32 -0.05
C ASP A 445 3.92 13.76 1.32
N ALA A 446 4.99 14.55 1.33
CA ALA A 446 5.52 15.12 2.57
C ALA A 446 4.47 15.98 3.29
N LEU A 447 3.73 16.83 2.55
CA LEU A 447 2.62 17.62 3.10
C LEU A 447 1.49 16.73 3.62
N THR A 448 1.16 15.66 2.89
CA THR A 448 0.15 14.69 3.34
C THR A 448 0.58 14.03 4.65
N ILE A 449 1.81 13.51 4.73
CA ILE A 449 2.34 12.86 5.93
C ILE A 449 2.37 13.85 7.09
N ALA A 450 2.86 15.08 6.88
CA ALA A 450 2.86 16.12 7.89
C ALA A 450 1.45 16.43 8.39
N GLY A 451 0.47 16.50 7.50
CA GLY A 451 -0.94 16.70 7.84
C GLY A 451 -1.51 15.54 8.67
N LEU A 452 -1.21 14.29 8.32
CA LEU A 452 -1.68 13.10 9.05
C LEU A 452 -1.01 12.96 10.43
N VAL A 453 0.25 13.40 10.57
CA VAL A 453 0.95 13.45 11.85
C VAL A 453 0.41 14.58 12.73
N ALA A 454 0.24 15.78 12.17
CA ALA A 454 -0.24 16.96 12.91
C ALA A 454 -1.72 16.86 13.31
N PHE A 455 -2.53 16.18 12.49
CA PHE A 455 -3.97 16.05 12.69
C PHE A 455 -4.41 14.58 12.64
N PRO A 456 -4.13 13.77 13.69
CA PRO A 456 -4.50 12.35 13.75
C PRO A 456 -6.00 12.10 13.52
N GLN A 457 -6.86 13.10 13.79
CA GLN A 457 -8.30 13.00 13.56
C GLN A 457 -8.67 12.76 12.10
N ILE A 458 -7.83 13.16 11.14
CA ILE A 458 -8.02 12.85 9.71
C ILE A 458 -8.04 11.33 9.50
N VAL A 459 -7.26 10.59 10.30
CA VAL A 459 -7.19 9.12 10.26
C VAL A 459 -8.26 8.49 11.13
N LEU A 460 -8.42 9.00 12.35
CA LEU A 460 -9.15 8.32 13.42
C LEU A 460 -10.64 8.63 13.47
N TRP A 461 -11.11 9.69 12.78
CA TRP A 461 -12.51 10.09 12.86
C TRP A 461 -13.46 8.98 12.39
N LEU A 462 -13.21 8.38 11.23
CA LEU A 462 -14.10 7.35 10.69
C LEU A 462 -14.04 6.03 11.50
N PRO A 463 -12.87 5.51 11.89
CA PRO A 463 -12.77 4.36 12.78
C PRO A 463 -13.39 4.56 14.18
N SER A 464 -13.44 5.78 14.67
CA SER A 464 -14.05 6.07 15.99
C SER A 464 -15.58 5.99 15.99
N LEU A 465 -16.21 5.94 14.79
CA LEU A 465 -17.65 5.77 14.63
C LEU A 465 -18.06 4.29 14.49
N ALA A 466 -17.09 3.38 14.28
CA ALA A 466 -17.26 1.94 14.12
C ALA A 466 -16.73 1.19 15.35
#